data_de21f5c87159b28976aa0083111ccccb
#
_entry.id   de21f5c87159b28976aa0083111ccccb
#
_cell.length_a   1.000
_cell.length_b   1.000
_cell.length_c   1.000
_cell.angle_alpha   90.00
_cell.angle_beta   90.00
_cell.angle_gamma   90.00
#
_symmetry.space_group_name_H-M   'P 1'
#
loop_
_entity.id
_entity.type
_entity.pdbx_description
1 polymer ?
#
loop_
_entity_poly.entity_id
_entity_poly.type
_entity_poly.pdbx_seq_one_letter_code
_entity_poly.pdbx_strand_id
1 'polypeptide(L)'
;MKKRILFCFAHPDDETFTVGGLLATLAKREDVETIVYSATLGDAGKCGNPPVCTKEELPYVRKKELEQAAAILGVDHVITDTYPDGKLPEHEKQLVDTIRHIIEQYKPTVVVTFPPHGISGHRDHQAIQRATYQAVTSMDHIVEQLYYVTVVGRPDRYGDPIESIDIVFTFTDEEAKKVRKALLAHRTQHLSVERVFPAVHHDSFHKFQNKEYFIRAWAKEDEPPYPF
;
A
#
# COMPACT_ATOMS: atom_id res chain seq x y z
N MET A 1 -16.88 18.71 1.57
CA MET A 1 -16.25 17.64 2.40
C MET A 1 -15.05 17.11 1.63
N LYS A 2 -13.93 16.80 2.31
CA LYS A 2 -12.79 16.14 1.66
C LYS A 2 -13.16 14.72 1.24
N LYS A 3 -12.73 14.30 0.07
CA LYS A 3 -12.76 12.88 -0.32
C LYS A 3 -11.71 12.12 0.47
N ARG A 4 -12.03 10.93 0.98
CA ARG A 4 -11.11 10.11 1.76
C ARG A 4 -10.77 8.84 1.03
N ILE A 5 -9.46 8.53 1.00
CA ILE A 5 -8.93 7.34 0.34
C ILE A 5 -8.22 6.50 1.40
N LEU A 6 -8.65 5.26 1.56
CA LEU A 6 -8.04 4.28 2.46
C LEU A 6 -7.17 3.31 1.67
N PHE A 7 -5.94 3.16 2.11
CA PHE A 7 -4.98 2.22 1.57
C PHE A 7 -4.76 1.10 2.59
N CYS A 8 -5.13 -0.15 2.23
CA CYS A 8 -5.05 -1.31 3.12
C CYS A 8 -3.89 -2.21 2.70
N PHE A 9 -2.86 -2.31 3.54
CA PHE A 9 -1.67 -3.11 3.28
C PHE A 9 -1.32 -4.03 4.44
N ALA A 10 -0.49 -5.03 4.17
CA ALA A 10 -0.12 -6.06 5.13
C ALA A 10 1.03 -5.64 6.04
N HIS A 11 2.07 -5.00 5.47
CA HIS A 11 3.33 -4.72 6.17
C HIS A 11 3.77 -3.27 6.02
N PRO A 12 4.55 -2.74 6.97
CA PRO A 12 5.28 -1.48 6.79
C PRO A 12 6.27 -1.60 5.63
N ASP A 13 6.15 -0.78 4.62
CA ASP A 13 6.84 -0.64 3.34
C ASP A 13 5.93 -0.84 2.11
N ASP A 14 4.88 -1.65 2.20
CA ASP A 14 3.97 -1.95 1.09
C ASP A 14 3.40 -0.67 0.44
N GLU A 15 3.04 0.34 1.22
CA GLU A 15 2.50 1.62 0.75
C GLU A 15 3.50 2.37 -0.13
N THR A 16 4.76 2.38 0.29
CA THR A 16 5.83 3.07 -0.44
C THR A 16 6.21 2.30 -1.71
N PHE A 17 6.21 0.95 -1.64
CA PHE A 17 6.53 0.07 -2.76
C PHE A 17 5.50 0.13 -3.88
N THR A 18 4.24 0.43 -3.56
CA THR A 18 3.12 0.22 -4.48
C THR A 18 2.39 1.49 -4.90
N VAL A 19 2.21 2.46 -3.98
CA VAL A 19 1.39 3.67 -4.19
C VAL A 19 2.08 4.94 -3.72
N GLY A 20 3.40 4.92 -3.56
CA GLY A 20 4.17 6.07 -3.07
C GLY A 20 4.03 7.33 -3.92
N GLY A 21 3.98 7.18 -5.25
CA GLY A 21 3.78 8.29 -6.18
C GLY A 21 2.37 8.88 -6.08
N LEU A 22 1.36 8.02 -5.98
CA LEU A 22 -0.03 8.45 -5.78
C LEU A 22 -0.17 9.19 -4.44
N LEU A 23 0.34 8.64 -3.33
CA LEU A 23 0.31 9.30 -2.02
C LEU A 23 0.98 10.67 -2.06
N ALA A 24 2.18 10.77 -2.64
CA ALA A 24 2.90 12.04 -2.77
C ALA A 24 2.18 13.08 -3.63
N THR A 25 1.39 12.64 -4.61
CA THR A 25 0.56 13.50 -5.46
C THR A 25 -0.70 13.96 -4.73
N LEU A 26 -1.41 13.03 -4.07
CA LEU A 26 -2.62 13.32 -3.32
C LEU A 26 -2.36 14.29 -2.16
N ALA A 27 -1.18 14.23 -1.55
CA ALA A 27 -0.77 15.16 -0.49
C ALA A 27 -0.74 16.64 -0.90
N LYS A 28 -0.77 16.95 -2.21
CA LYS A 28 -0.86 18.32 -2.74
C LYS A 28 -2.31 18.80 -2.89
N ARG A 29 -3.28 17.91 -2.70
CA ARG A 29 -4.71 18.18 -2.88
C ARG A 29 -5.37 18.52 -1.55
N GLU A 30 -5.89 19.73 -1.44
CA GLU A 30 -6.64 20.18 -0.24
C GLU A 30 -8.01 19.51 -0.08
N ASP A 31 -8.54 18.95 -1.17
CA ASP A 31 -9.86 18.28 -1.22
C ASP A 31 -9.80 16.77 -0.93
N VAL A 32 -8.60 16.22 -0.68
CA VAL A 32 -8.38 14.80 -0.39
C VAL A 32 -7.76 14.61 1.00
N GLU A 33 -8.06 13.50 1.62
CA GLU A 33 -7.48 13.02 2.88
C GLU A 33 -7.10 11.55 2.71
N THR A 34 -5.85 11.20 3.03
CA THR A 34 -5.29 9.87 2.81
C THR A 34 -5.11 9.13 4.14
N ILE A 35 -5.51 7.86 4.17
CA ILE A 35 -5.39 6.97 5.31
C ILE A 35 -4.62 5.73 4.88
N VAL A 36 -3.47 5.44 5.50
CA VAL A 36 -2.71 4.21 5.29
C VAL A 36 -2.90 3.30 6.49
N TYR A 37 -3.36 2.08 6.24
CA TYR A 37 -3.48 1.01 7.21
C TYR A 37 -2.47 -0.10 6.91
N SER A 38 -1.67 -0.47 7.91
CA SER A 38 -0.78 -1.63 7.90
C SER A 38 -1.23 -2.63 8.96
N ALA A 39 -1.58 -3.84 8.53
CA ALA A 39 -2.17 -4.86 9.41
C ALA A 39 -1.15 -5.45 10.40
N THR A 40 0.14 -5.46 10.05
CA THR A 40 1.22 -5.97 10.90
C THR A 40 2.26 -4.90 11.16
N LEU A 41 3.17 -5.17 12.08
CA LEU A 41 4.38 -4.39 12.27
C LEU A 41 5.60 -5.00 11.54
N GLY A 42 5.38 -6.04 10.72
CA GLY A 42 6.45 -6.69 9.95
C GLY A 42 7.48 -7.42 10.82
N ASP A 43 7.04 -7.98 11.94
CA ASP A 43 7.87 -8.61 12.96
C ASP A 43 8.59 -9.88 12.48
N ALA A 44 8.11 -10.57 11.43
CA ALA A 44 8.82 -11.69 10.81
C ALA A 44 9.92 -11.26 9.82
N GLY A 45 9.98 -9.98 9.44
CA GLY A 45 10.96 -9.44 8.49
C GLY A 45 12.42 -9.55 8.93
N LYS A 46 13.33 -9.06 8.10
CA LYS A 46 14.77 -8.97 8.39
C LYS A 46 15.11 -7.64 9.06
N CYS A 47 16.22 -7.64 9.83
CA CYS A 47 16.71 -6.43 10.50
C CYS A 47 17.69 -5.60 9.64
N GLY A 48 17.81 -5.89 8.34
CA GLY A 48 18.81 -5.31 7.45
C GLY A 48 20.11 -6.14 7.42
N ASN A 49 21.06 -5.71 6.55
CA ASN A 49 22.41 -6.28 6.49
C ASN A 49 23.42 -5.16 6.14
N PRO A 50 24.29 -4.71 7.10
CA PRO A 50 24.31 -5.18 8.49
C PRO A 50 23.01 -4.86 9.24
N PRO A 51 22.68 -5.63 10.31
CA PRO A 51 21.49 -5.38 11.09
C PRO A 51 21.45 -3.97 11.69
N VAL A 52 20.33 -3.27 11.58
CA VAL A 52 20.12 -1.93 12.13
C VAL A 52 19.36 -1.94 13.47
N CYS A 53 18.84 -3.12 13.84
CA CYS A 53 18.15 -3.37 15.12
C CYS A 53 18.23 -4.85 15.48
N THR A 54 17.87 -5.19 16.72
CA THR A 54 17.64 -6.58 17.13
C THR A 54 16.28 -7.08 16.61
N LYS A 55 16.04 -8.39 16.72
CA LYS A 55 14.78 -9.00 16.29
C LYS A 55 13.60 -8.54 17.16
N GLU A 56 13.84 -8.36 18.45
CA GLU A 56 12.86 -7.88 19.42
C GLU A 56 12.47 -6.41 19.18
N GLU A 57 13.40 -5.62 18.70
CA GLU A 57 13.16 -4.20 18.37
C GLU A 57 12.48 -4.02 17.00
N LEU A 58 12.59 -5.02 16.12
CA LEU A 58 12.18 -4.92 14.71
C LEU A 58 10.76 -4.35 14.51
N PRO A 59 9.70 -4.82 15.19
CA PRO A 59 8.35 -4.29 14.98
C PRO A 59 8.24 -2.80 15.30
N TYR A 60 8.93 -2.34 16.34
CA TYR A 60 8.93 -0.92 16.73
C TYR A 60 9.73 -0.06 15.74
N VAL A 61 10.85 -0.59 15.25
CA VAL A 61 11.68 0.10 14.24
C VAL A 61 10.91 0.20 12.93
N ARG A 62 10.31 -0.88 12.45
CA ARG A 62 9.51 -0.86 11.21
C ARG A 62 8.30 0.06 11.28
N LYS A 63 7.62 0.12 12.44
CA LYS A 63 6.56 1.10 12.66
C LYS A 63 7.06 2.53 12.48
N LYS A 64 8.22 2.87 13.07
CA LYS A 64 8.81 4.21 12.92
C LYS A 64 9.25 4.49 11.48
N GLU A 65 9.77 3.49 10.78
CA GLU A 65 10.13 3.60 9.36
C GLU A 65 8.89 3.89 8.50
N LEU A 66 7.76 3.21 8.74
CA LEU A 66 6.47 3.48 8.10
C LEU A 66 6.00 4.92 8.39
N GLU A 67 5.99 5.33 9.67
CA GLU A 67 5.57 6.69 10.07
C GLU A 67 6.46 7.76 9.40
N GLN A 68 7.76 7.51 9.29
CA GLN A 68 8.68 8.41 8.60
C GLN A 68 8.45 8.44 7.09
N ALA A 69 8.26 7.28 6.45
CA ALA A 69 7.97 7.19 5.02
C ALA A 69 6.64 7.89 4.69
N ALA A 70 5.60 7.63 5.47
CA ALA A 70 4.30 8.27 5.35
C ALA A 70 4.38 9.80 5.48
N ALA A 71 5.15 10.31 6.44
CA ALA A 71 5.38 11.75 6.60
C ALA A 71 6.12 12.37 5.39
N ILE A 72 7.08 11.65 4.79
CA ILE A 72 7.78 12.10 3.56
C ILE A 72 6.81 12.16 2.38
N LEU A 73 5.91 11.18 2.26
CA LEU A 73 4.90 11.10 1.21
C LEU A 73 3.74 12.09 1.43
N GLY A 74 3.55 12.57 2.68
CA GLY A 74 2.49 13.50 3.05
C GLY A 74 1.15 12.83 3.34
N VAL A 75 1.18 11.62 3.87
CA VAL A 75 0.00 10.87 4.33
C VAL A 75 -0.61 11.57 5.54
N ASP A 76 -1.94 11.72 5.56
CA ASP A 76 -2.64 12.40 6.66
C ASP A 76 -2.78 11.52 7.90
N HIS A 77 -3.10 10.22 7.72
CA HIS A 77 -3.29 9.27 8.82
C HIS A 77 -2.59 7.95 8.58
N VAL A 78 -1.89 7.46 9.60
CA VAL A 78 -1.28 6.13 9.62
C VAL A 78 -1.91 5.31 10.74
N ILE A 79 -2.43 4.14 10.41
CA ILE A 79 -3.03 3.18 11.34
C ILE A 79 -2.21 1.90 11.25
N THR A 80 -1.80 1.37 12.39
CA THR A 80 -1.07 0.11 12.45
C THR A 80 -1.72 -0.84 13.45
N ASP A 81 -1.82 -2.10 13.07
CA ASP A 81 -2.19 -3.19 13.97
C ASP A 81 -0.99 -4.09 14.30
N THR A 82 -1.22 -5.06 15.15
CA THR A 82 -0.20 -5.99 15.65
C THR A 82 -0.53 -7.45 15.29
N TYR A 83 -1.23 -7.67 14.16
CA TYR A 83 -1.39 -9.03 13.67
C TYR A 83 -0.01 -9.64 13.39
N PRO A 84 0.20 -10.93 13.69
CA PRO A 84 1.48 -11.57 13.46
C PRO A 84 1.83 -11.58 11.96
N ASP A 85 3.00 -11.07 11.60
CA ASP A 85 3.53 -11.09 10.24
C ASP A 85 3.73 -12.54 9.76
N GLY A 86 3.30 -12.84 8.54
CA GLY A 86 3.27 -14.18 7.94
C GLY A 86 2.03 -15.00 8.30
N LYS A 87 1.10 -14.47 9.14
CA LYS A 87 -0.05 -15.22 9.65
C LYS A 87 -1.41 -14.54 9.42
N LEU A 88 -1.50 -13.51 8.60
CA LEU A 88 -2.79 -12.87 8.29
C LEU A 88 -3.86 -13.85 7.78
N PRO A 89 -3.54 -14.92 7.01
CA PRO A 89 -4.54 -15.92 6.63
C PRO A 89 -5.27 -16.60 7.80
N GLU A 90 -4.63 -16.67 8.98
CA GLU A 90 -5.21 -17.27 10.18
C GLU A 90 -6.18 -16.29 10.90
N HIS A 91 -6.17 -15.01 10.50
CA HIS A 91 -6.90 -13.91 11.14
C HIS A 91 -7.88 -13.18 10.19
N GLU A 92 -8.21 -13.74 9.02
CA GLU A 92 -8.99 -13.03 7.98
C GLU A 92 -10.32 -12.48 8.50
N LYS A 93 -11.04 -13.24 9.34
CA LYS A 93 -12.32 -12.78 9.90
C LYS A 93 -12.14 -11.52 10.77
N GLN A 94 -11.18 -11.54 11.68
CA GLN A 94 -10.88 -10.39 12.54
C GLN A 94 -10.41 -9.19 11.70
N LEU A 95 -9.63 -9.46 10.66
CA LEU A 95 -9.13 -8.44 9.74
C LEU A 95 -10.27 -7.76 8.96
N VAL A 96 -11.30 -8.51 8.54
CA VAL A 96 -12.51 -7.95 7.94
C VAL A 96 -13.20 -6.99 8.92
N ASP A 97 -13.38 -7.40 10.18
CA ASP A 97 -14.05 -6.57 11.19
C ASP A 97 -13.24 -5.32 11.52
N THR A 98 -11.90 -5.43 11.59
CA THR A 98 -10.99 -4.28 11.75
C THR A 98 -11.13 -3.28 10.59
N ILE A 99 -11.08 -3.76 9.35
CA ILE A 99 -11.19 -2.89 8.17
C ILE A 99 -12.56 -2.21 8.11
N ARG A 100 -13.65 -2.93 8.45
CA ARG A 100 -14.98 -2.33 8.57
C ARG A 100 -15.00 -1.20 9.59
N HIS A 101 -14.39 -1.41 10.76
CA HIS A 101 -14.31 -0.37 11.79
C HIS A 101 -13.57 0.87 11.30
N ILE A 102 -12.46 0.68 10.59
CA ILE A 102 -11.71 1.79 9.95
C ILE A 102 -12.59 2.52 8.92
N ILE A 103 -13.31 1.77 8.07
CA ILE A 103 -14.26 2.34 7.10
C ILE A 103 -15.37 3.15 7.81
N GLU A 104 -15.94 2.64 8.88
CA GLU A 104 -16.96 3.36 9.66
C GLU A 104 -16.42 4.64 10.29
N GLN A 105 -15.19 4.61 10.82
CA GLN A 105 -14.55 5.73 11.48
C GLN A 105 -14.16 6.85 10.49
N TYR A 106 -13.51 6.48 9.40
CA TYR A 106 -12.94 7.45 8.45
C TYR A 106 -13.85 7.76 7.27
N LYS A 107 -14.83 6.90 6.98
CA LYS A 107 -15.77 7.00 5.86
C LYS A 107 -15.08 7.27 4.51
N PRO A 108 -14.11 6.42 4.10
CA PRO A 108 -13.46 6.57 2.81
C PRO A 108 -14.46 6.23 1.70
N THR A 109 -14.43 6.99 0.61
CA THR A 109 -15.21 6.68 -0.59
C THR A 109 -14.45 5.79 -1.57
N VAL A 110 -13.11 5.81 -1.47
CA VAL A 110 -12.23 4.98 -2.29
C VAL A 110 -11.34 4.15 -1.38
N VAL A 111 -11.15 2.87 -1.73
CA VAL A 111 -10.23 1.96 -1.04
C VAL A 111 -9.23 1.40 -2.06
N VAL A 112 -7.98 1.26 -1.65
CA VAL A 112 -6.90 0.67 -2.47
C VAL A 112 -6.25 -0.45 -1.68
N THR A 113 -5.99 -1.59 -2.33
CA THR A 113 -5.30 -2.73 -1.73
C THR A 113 -4.55 -3.56 -2.79
N PHE A 114 -4.00 -4.70 -2.42
CA PHE A 114 -3.37 -5.65 -3.32
C PHE A 114 -4.36 -6.34 -4.26
N PRO A 115 -3.91 -6.87 -5.41
CA PRO A 115 -4.69 -7.77 -6.24
C PRO A 115 -4.78 -9.18 -5.60
N PRO A 116 -5.67 -10.07 -6.07
CA PRO A 116 -5.86 -11.41 -5.51
C PRO A 116 -4.59 -12.25 -5.43
N HIS A 117 -3.67 -12.10 -6.38
CA HIS A 117 -2.37 -12.80 -6.37
C HIS A 117 -1.32 -12.15 -5.43
N GLY A 118 -1.62 -10.96 -4.82
CA GLY A 118 -0.75 -10.30 -3.84
C GLY A 118 0.57 -9.77 -4.43
N ILE A 119 0.63 -9.48 -5.74
CA ILE A 119 1.82 -9.04 -6.52
C ILE A 119 2.98 -10.06 -6.46
N SER A 120 3.47 -10.34 -5.26
CA SER A 120 4.62 -11.24 -5.02
C SER A 120 4.21 -12.69 -4.70
N GLY A 121 2.91 -12.97 -4.59
CA GLY A 121 2.39 -14.22 -4.07
C GLY A 121 2.49 -14.34 -2.54
N HIS A 122 2.76 -13.23 -1.82
CA HIS A 122 2.83 -13.25 -0.36
C HIS A 122 1.45 -13.57 0.24
N ARG A 123 1.40 -14.55 1.15
CA ARG A 123 0.12 -15.02 1.72
C ARG A 123 -0.62 -13.93 2.49
N ASP A 124 0.11 -13.04 3.17
CA ASP A 124 -0.49 -11.92 3.89
C ASP A 124 -1.07 -10.87 2.93
N HIS A 125 -0.41 -10.60 1.78
CA HIS A 125 -0.97 -9.71 0.75
C HIS A 125 -2.28 -10.25 0.18
N GLN A 126 -2.37 -11.58 -0.01
CA GLN A 126 -3.59 -12.23 -0.45
C GLN A 126 -4.68 -12.20 0.63
N ALA A 127 -4.31 -12.34 1.91
CA ALA A 127 -5.26 -12.31 3.03
C ALA A 127 -5.83 -10.90 3.24
N ILE A 128 -4.98 -9.85 3.26
CA ILE A 128 -5.45 -8.46 3.39
C ILE A 128 -6.31 -8.07 2.19
N GLN A 129 -6.00 -8.55 0.98
CA GLN A 129 -6.82 -8.33 -0.20
C GLN A 129 -8.23 -8.90 -0.02
N ARG A 130 -8.35 -10.19 0.36
CA ARG A 130 -9.67 -10.83 0.57
C ARG A 130 -10.47 -10.15 1.67
N ALA A 131 -9.81 -9.84 2.79
CA ALA A 131 -10.45 -9.13 3.90
C ALA A 131 -10.94 -7.74 3.48
N THR A 132 -10.12 -6.98 2.74
CA THR A 132 -10.49 -5.65 2.24
C THR A 132 -11.66 -5.74 1.26
N TYR A 133 -11.62 -6.67 0.30
CA TYR A 133 -12.72 -6.87 -0.64
C TYR A 133 -14.03 -7.17 0.08
N GLN A 134 -14.01 -8.10 1.04
CA GLN A 134 -15.19 -8.47 1.82
C GLN A 134 -15.70 -7.30 2.68
N ALA A 135 -14.80 -6.54 3.31
CA ALA A 135 -15.19 -5.37 4.08
C ALA A 135 -15.86 -4.31 3.19
N VAL A 136 -15.22 -3.93 2.08
CA VAL A 136 -15.71 -2.93 1.13
C VAL A 136 -17.08 -3.30 0.58
N THR A 137 -17.24 -4.51 0.04
CA THR A 137 -18.51 -4.94 -0.57
C THR A 137 -19.67 -5.05 0.42
N SER A 138 -19.37 -5.19 1.71
CA SER A 138 -20.38 -5.15 2.78
C SER A 138 -20.67 -3.75 3.31
N MET A 139 -19.87 -2.76 2.92
CA MET A 139 -19.97 -1.35 3.36
C MET A 139 -20.24 -0.41 2.16
N ASP A 140 -21.00 -0.91 1.18
CA ASP A 140 -21.36 -0.21 -0.06
C ASP A 140 -22.15 1.10 0.16
N HIS A 141 -22.74 1.29 1.34
CA HIS A 141 -23.38 2.53 1.75
C HIS A 141 -22.35 3.65 2.09
N ILE A 142 -21.06 3.32 2.26
CA ILE A 142 -19.96 4.27 2.53
C ILE A 142 -18.98 4.29 1.37
N VAL A 143 -18.44 3.10 1.00
CA VAL A 143 -17.41 2.98 -0.04
C VAL A 143 -18.07 3.00 -1.42
N GLU A 144 -17.49 3.74 -2.33
CA GLU A 144 -17.93 3.87 -3.73
C GLU A 144 -17.11 3.01 -4.67
N GLN A 145 -15.80 2.86 -4.42
CA GLN A 145 -14.87 2.16 -5.32
C GLN A 145 -13.75 1.44 -4.57
N LEU A 146 -13.35 0.30 -5.13
CA LEU A 146 -12.16 -0.46 -4.71
C LEU A 146 -11.21 -0.63 -5.90
N TYR A 147 -9.94 -0.31 -5.68
CA TYR A 147 -8.87 -0.52 -6.64
C TYR A 147 -7.83 -1.50 -6.12
N TYR A 148 -7.30 -2.30 -7.03
CA TYR A 148 -6.10 -3.09 -6.81
C TYR A 148 -4.90 -2.39 -7.43
N VAL A 149 -3.83 -2.25 -6.66
CA VAL A 149 -2.54 -1.86 -7.22
C VAL A 149 -1.93 -3.05 -7.95
N THR A 150 -1.33 -2.81 -9.12
CA THR A 150 -0.69 -3.88 -9.91
C THR A 150 0.67 -3.46 -10.47
N VAL A 151 1.41 -4.39 -11.06
CA VAL A 151 2.73 -4.16 -11.66
C VAL A 151 2.75 -4.70 -13.08
N VAL A 152 3.23 -3.91 -14.01
CA VAL A 152 3.36 -4.32 -15.43
C VAL A 152 4.64 -5.11 -15.64
N GLY A 153 4.59 -6.11 -16.54
CA GLY A 153 5.78 -6.79 -17.06
C GLY A 153 6.30 -7.93 -16.19
N ARG A 154 5.62 -8.27 -15.10
CA ARG A 154 5.84 -9.55 -14.43
C ARG A 154 4.64 -10.44 -14.71
N PRO A 155 4.82 -11.59 -15.39
CA PRO A 155 3.79 -12.63 -15.30
C PRO A 155 3.61 -12.90 -13.81
N ASP A 156 2.38 -13.13 -13.41
CA ASP A 156 2.17 -13.65 -12.08
C ASP A 156 3.00 -14.94 -11.92
N ARG A 157 3.18 -15.40 -10.70
CA ARG A 157 3.99 -16.59 -10.40
C ARG A 157 3.42 -17.85 -11.04
N TYR A 158 2.20 -17.78 -11.61
CA TYR A 158 1.43 -18.87 -12.22
C TYR A 158 1.28 -18.73 -13.73
N GLY A 159 1.81 -17.63 -14.33
CA GLY A 159 1.76 -17.43 -15.79
C GLY A 159 0.43 -16.93 -16.31
N ASP A 160 -0.49 -16.52 -15.43
CA ASP A 160 -1.75 -15.93 -15.86
C ASP A 160 -1.54 -14.55 -16.48
N PRO A 161 -2.28 -14.22 -17.56
CA PRO A 161 -2.19 -12.90 -18.17
C PRO A 161 -2.56 -11.84 -17.13
N ILE A 162 -1.77 -10.76 -17.07
CA ILE A 162 -2.09 -9.59 -16.25
C ILE A 162 -3.49 -9.13 -16.66
N GLU A 163 -4.39 -9.03 -15.69
CA GLU A 163 -5.70 -8.43 -15.87
C GLU A 163 -5.56 -7.06 -16.54
N SER A 164 -6.58 -6.65 -17.29
CA SER A 164 -6.55 -5.36 -17.97
C SER A 164 -6.28 -4.22 -16.98
N ILE A 165 -5.27 -3.42 -17.25
CA ILE A 165 -4.99 -2.22 -16.46
C ILE A 165 -6.04 -1.18 -16.82
N ASP A 166 -6.77 -0.68 -15.82
CA ASP A 166 -7.80 0.35 -16.01
C ASP A 166 -7.21 1.76 -15.90
N ILE A 167 -6.21 1.93 -15.03
CA ILE A 167 -5.60 3.24 -14.78
C ILE A 167 -4.07 3.12 -14.80
N VAL A 168 -3.44 3.97 -15.59
CA VAL A 168 -2.00 4.25 -15.55
C VAL A 168 -1.83 5.61 -14.91
N PHE A 169 -1.41 5.64 -13.65
CA PHE A 169 -1.13 6.86 -12.94
C PHE A 169 0.33 7.28 -13.18
N THR A 170 0.53 8.55 -13.59
CA THR A 170 1.87 9.10 -13.83
C THR A 170 2.11 10.26 -12.88
N PHE A 171 3.25 10.24 -12.19
CA PHE A 171 3.66 11.29 -11.26
C PHE A 171 4.97 11.96 -11.71
N THR A 172 5.22 13.14 -11.18
CA THR A 172 6.34 13.98 -11.60
C THR A 172 7.66 13.57 -10.95
N ASP A 173 8.76 14.17 -11.41
CA ASP A 173 10.09 13.99 -10.82
C ASP A 173 10.15 14.40 -9.35
N GLU A 174 9.30 15.35 -8.93
CA GLU A 174 9.23 15.80 -7.54
C GLU A 174 8.65 14.72 -6.63
N GLU A 175 7.52 14.11 -7.04
CA GLU A 175 6.95 12.96 -6.33
C GLU A 175 7.91 11.77 -6.34
N ALA A 176 8.56 11.47 -7.48
CA ALA A 176 9.54 10.40 -7.57
C ALA A 176 10.71 10.57 -6.59
N LYS A 177 11.16 11.82 -6.35
CA LYS A 177 12.18 12.11 -5.31
C LYS A 177 11.64 11.84 -3.91
N LYS A 178 10.36 12.13 -3.63
CA LYS A 178 9.73 11.79 -2.35
C LYS A 178 9.62 10.27 -2.18
N VAL A 179 9.17 9.55 -3.21
CA VAL A 179 9.12 8.07 -3.22
C VAL A 179 10.50 7.48 -2.92
N ARG A 180 11.53 7.93 -3.62
CA ARG A 180 12.93 7.52 -3.35
C ARG A 180 13.32 7.73 -1.90
N LYS A 181 13.03 8.91 -1.34
CA LYS A 181 13.34 9.24 0.06
C LYS A 181 12.56 8.37 1.04
N ALA A 182 11.30 8.09 0.77
CA ALA A 182 10.46 7.20 1.56
C ALA A 182 10.95 5.75 1.52
N LEU A 183 11.31 5.23 0.33
CA LEU A 183 11.94 3.91 0.19
C LEU A 183 13.21 3.77 1.05
N LEU A 184 14.06 4.78 1.06
CA LEU A 184 15.30 4.80 1.85
C LEU A 184 15.06 4.98 3.36
N ALA A 185 13.84 5.38 3.78
CA ALA A 185 13.46 5.41 5.19
C ALA A 185 13.23 4.00 5.77
N HIS A 186 12.87 3.02 4.93
CA HIS A 186 12.71 1.60 5.30
C HIS A 186 14.07 0.88 5.42
N ARG A 187 14.91 1.33 6.34
CA ARG A 187 16.29 0.88 6.52
C ARG A 187 16.41 -0.60 6.84
N THR A 188 15.49 -1.15 7.65
CA THR A 188 15.45 -2.58 7.95
C THR A 188 15.19 -3.41 6.69
N GLN A 189 14.51 -2.85 5.69
CA GLN A 189 14.09 -3.51 4.45
C GLN A 189 14.94 -3.10 3.22
N HIS A 190 16.11 -2.44 3.42
CA HIS A 190 16.93 -1.92 2.32
C HIS A 190 17.26 -2.98 1.25
N LEU A 191 17.49 -4.24 1.63
CA LEU A 191 17.73 -5.32 0.66
C LEU A 191 16.53 -5.59 -0.25
N SER A 192 15.31 -5.44 0.27
CA SER A 192 14.10 -5.56 -0.53
C SER A 192 13.91 -4.33 -1.41
N VAL A 193 14.18 -3.14 -0.87
CA VAL A 193 14.16 -1.87 -1.61
C VAL A 193 15.12 -1.94 -2.81
N GLU A 194 16.38 -2.31 -2.59
CA GLU A 194 17.40 -2.40 -3.66
C GLU A 194 17.06 -3.45 -4.71
N ARG A 195 16.49 -4.58 -4.28
CA ARG A 195 16.06 -5.64 -5.21
C ARG A 195 14.91 -5.21 -6.11
N VAL A 196 13.93 -4.47 -5.58
CA VAL A 196 12.74 -4.04 -6.32
C VAL A 196 13.01 -2.76 -7.09
N PHE A 197 13.80 -1.87 -6.53
CA PHE A 197 14.16 -0.56 -7.08
C PHE A 197 15.69 -0.41 -7.23
N PRO A 198 16.32 -1.12 -8.17
CA PRO A 198 17.78 -1.13 -8.28
C PRO A 198 18.40 0.25 -8.56
N ALA A 199 17.61 1.20 -9.05
CA ALA A 199 18.03 2.58 -9.26
C ALA A 199 17.82 3.50 -8.02
N VAL A 200 17.41 2.97 -6.87
CA VAL A 200 17.05 3.78 -5.69
C VAL A 200 18.19 4.69 -5.19
N HIS A 201 19.44 4.28 -5.36
CA HIS A 201 20.61 5.08 -4.99
C HIS A 201 21.07 6.06 -6.10
N HIS A 202 20.49 6.00 -7.30
CA HIS A 202 20.85 6.85 -8.42
C HIS A 202 19.97 8.12 -8.47
N ASP A 203 20.58 9.24 -8.87
CA ASP A 203 19.84 10.50 -9.06
C ASP A 203 18.83 10.43 -10.20
N SER A 204 19.02 9.48 -11.13
CA SER A 204 18.09 9.20 -12.22
C SER A 204 16.91 8.29 -11.85
N PHE A 205 16.67 7.99 -10.57
CA PHE A 205 15.56 7.14 -10.11
C PHE A 205 14.22 7.52 -10.72
N HIS A 206 13.91 8.81 -10.82
CA HIS A 206 12.70 9.35 -11.41
C HIS A 206 12.47 8.93 -12.87
N LYS A 207 13.53 8.62 -13.62
CA LYS A 207 13.42 8.16 -15.02
C LYS A 207 12.93 6.71 -15.14
N PHE A 208 13.06 5.93 -14.08
CA PHE A 208 12.68 4.51 -14.04
C PHE A 208 11.42 4.26 -13.21
N GLN A 209 11.09 5.17 -12.31
CA GLN A 209 9.96 5.04 -11.40
C GLN A 209 9.13 6.32 -11.42
N ASN A 210 8.13 6.37 -12.30
CA ASN A 210 7.21 7.51 -12.42
C ASN A 210 5.78 7.07 -12.78
N LYS A 211 5.47 5.77 -12.66
CA LYS A 211 4.15 5.23 -12.96
C LYS A 211 3.72 4.22 -11.94
N GLU A 212 2.44 4.20 -11.66
CA GLU A 212 1.74 3.19 -10.87
C GLU A 212 0.51 2.75 -11.65
N TYR A 213 0.04 1.52 -11.40
CA TYR A 213 -0.97 0.88 -12.23
C TYR A 213 -2.07 0.33 -11.35
N PHE A 214 -3.32 0.54 -11.75
CA PHE A 214 -4.47 0.14 -10.97
C PHE A 214 -5.50 -0.60 -11.81
N ILE A 215 -6.19 -1.54 -11.15
CA ILE A 215 -7.33 -2.28 -11.66
C ILE A 215 -8.52 -1.89 -10.80
N ARG A 216 -9.63 -1.52 -11.41
CA ARG A 216 -10.88 -1.24 -10.73
C ARG A 216 -11.57 -2.54 -10.35
N ALA A 217 -11.37 -2.98 -9.12
CA ALA A 217 -11.85 -4.28 -8.65
C ALA A 217 -13.35 -4.32 -8.33
N TRP A 218 -13.88 -3.21 -7.87
CA TRP A 218 -15.30 -3.06 -7.56
C TRP A 218 -15.71 -1.59 -7.56
N ALA A 219 -16.95 -1.32 -7.94
CA ALA A 219 -17.57 -0.01 -7.83
C ALA A 219 -19.08 -0.13 -7.65
N LYS A 220 -19.68 0.90 -7.07
CA LYS A 220 -21.12 1.09 -7.13
C LYS A 220 -21.60 1.20 -8.57
N GLU A 221 -22.86 0.86 -8.79
CA GLU A 221 -23.52 1.04 -10.06
C GLU A 221 -23.45 2.53 -10.49
N ASP A 222 -23.13 2.78 -11.77
CA ASP A 222 -22.99 4.09 -12.38
C ASP A 222 -21.87 5.00 -11.85
N GLU A 223 -21.01 4.54 -10.93
CA GLU A 223 -19.89 5.34 -10.43
C GLU A 223 -18.77 5.43 -11.47
N PRO A 224 -18.39 6.64 -11.96
CA PRO A 224 -17.27 6.77 -12.90
C PRO A 224 -15.94 6.44 -12.21
N PRO A 225 -14.87 6.03 -12.95
CA PRO A 225 -13.56 5.82 -12.37
C PRO A 225 -13.06 7.04 -11.59
N TYR A 226 -12.45 6.79 -10.41
CA TYR A 226 -11.88 7.88 -9.63
C TYR A 226 -10.69 8.51 -10.37
N PRO A 227 -10.65 9.83 -10.52
CA PRO A 227 -9.52 10.51 -11.15
C PRO A 227 -8.40 10.68 -10.12
N PHE A 228 -7.53 9.70 -10.02
CA PHE A 228 -6.33 9.79 -9.18
C PHE A 228 -5.43 10.97 -9.52
#